data_00e102c89cdc2f6c7613837e2dbb579a
#
_entry.id   00e102c89cdc2f6c7613837e2dbb579a
#
_cell.length_a   1.000
_cell.length_b   1.000
_cell.length_c   1.000
_cell.angle_alpha   90.00
_cell.angle_beta   90.00
_cell.angle_gamma   90.00
#
_symmetry.space_group_name_H-M   'P 1'
#
loop_
_entity.id
_entity.type
_entity.pdbx_description
1 polymer ?
#
loop_
_entity_poly.entity_id
_entity_poly.type
_entity_poly.pdbx_seq_one_letter_code
_entity_poly.pdbx_strand_id
1 'polypeptide(L)'
;MGKIFKNMLPYWKWILVIVAFLAMQAFCDLSLPQYTSDIIDVGIMSSGVEHILPEEMTQEDFVSAQLFMTSREKKTFAACYKEPKKDGNYVRNCEEDTLDDMDESLLEPIVMVYQMSQMKESDIDEKAFTGKMGTDGTQVDMKQLMQALAAGQVPDQQILEMRKQVSGQIDAIGSSTLKSMGVTYAISCDKNAGVDVDAIQKHYLWTTGAKMLGFALLMVMAAVVVGYCASRVGASIGRDLRDKTFRNVVQYSNAEMDHFSTASLITRSTNDVQQIQMVTAVFLRMILYAPIIGIGGVIKVAQTHAGMEWAIALAVLVILGFVMLLTSCLLYTSPS
;
A
#
# COMPACT_ATOMS: atom_id res chain seq x y z
N MET A 1 21.05 -25.65 -19.73
CA MET A 1 20.93 -24.63 -18.66
C MET A 1 22.08 -24.72 -17.65
N GLY A 2 22.44 -25.87 -17.05
CA GLY A 2 23.50 -25.97 -16.02
C GLY A 2 24.89 -25.50 -16.40
N LYS A 3 25.28 -25.61 -17.68
CA LYS A 3 26.60 -25.14 -18.16
C LYS A 3 26.72 -23.60 -18.18
N ILE A 4 25.61 -22.87 -18.38
CA ILE A 4 25.59 -21.41 -18.36
C ILE A 4 25.79 -20.93 -16.91
N PHE A 5 25.10 -21.53 -15.95
CA PHE A 5 25.26 -21.22 -14.52
C PHE A 5 26.68 -21.44 -14.04
N LYS A 6 27.35 -22.52 -14.49
CA LYS A 6 28.75 -22.79 -14.12
C LYS A 6 29.71 -21.70 -14.60
N ASN A 7 29.44 -21.10 -15.77
CA ASN A 7 30.25 -19.99 -16.29
C ASN A 7 29.93 -18.64 -15.62
N MET A 8 28.84 -18.53 -14.87
CA MET A 8 28.46 -17.32 -14.11
C MET A 8 29.07 -17.28 -12.70
N LEU A 9 29.43 -18.45 -12.14
CA LEU A 9 30.02 -18.57 -10.80
C LEU A 9 31.23 -17.64 -10.53
N PRO A 10 32.19 -17.42 -11.46
CA PRO A 10 33.31 -16.51 -11.24
C PRO A 10 32.87 -15.05 -11.01
N TYR A 11 31.68 -14.68 -11.48
CA TYR A 11 31.14 -13.32 -11.43
C TYR A 11 30.16 -13.10 -10.26
N TRP A 12 30.15 -13.96 -9.23
CA TRP A 12 29.22 -13.94 -8.11
C TRP A 12 29.12 -12.57 -7.41
N LYS A 13 30.23 -11.81 -7.33
CA LYS A 13 30.25 -10.46 -6.73
C LYS A 13 29.33 -9.50 -7.50
N TRP A 14 29.37 -9.54 -8.83
CA TRP A 14 28.49 -8.73 -9.69
C TRP A 14 27.04 -9.17 -9.58
N ILE A 15 26.81 -10.49 -9.48
CA ILE A 15 25.47 -11.06 -9.30
C ILE A 15 24.88 -10.60 -7.97
N LEU A 16 25.66 -10.56 -6.90
CA LEU A 16 25.23 -10.08 -5.60
C LEU A 16 24.83 -8.60 -5.65
N VAL A 17 25.61 -7.76 -6.34
CA VAL A 17 25.25 -6.35 -6.58
C VAL A 17 23.94 -6.25 -7.37
N ILE A 18 23.77 -7.05 -8.43
CA ILE A 18 22.53 -7.10 -9.22
C ILE A 18 21.34 -7.46 -8.31
N VAL A 19 21.46 -8.50 -7.47
CA VAL A 19 20.38 -8.91 -6.56
C VAL A 19 20.03 -7.81 -5.56
N ALA A 20 21.01 -7.12 -4.99
CA ALA A 20 20.77 -6.03 -4.04
C ALA A 20 20.02 -4.86 -4.70
N PHE A 21 20.42 -4.45 -5.90
CA PHE A 21 19.74 -3.37 -6.61
C PHE A 21 18.37 -3.79 -7.18
N LEU A 22 18.19 -5.07 -7.56
CA LEU A 22 16.89 -5.61 -7.93
C LEU A 22 15.92 -5.67 -6.73
N ALA A 23 16.41 -6.01 -5.54
CA ALA A 23 15.60 -5.96 -4.32
C ALA A 23 15.17 -4.53 -3.99
N MET A 24 16.09 -3.55 -4.11
CA MET A 24 15.77 -2.14 -3.96
C MET A 24 14.75 -1.66 -5.00
N GLN A 25 14.92 -2.06 -6.27
CA GLN A 25 13.98 -1.75 -7.34
C GLN A 25 12.60 -2.34 -7.05
N ALA A 26 12.52 -3.62 -6.65
CA ALA A 26 11.26 -4.28 -6.33
C ALA A 26 10.54 -3.60 -5.14
N PHE A 27 11.30 -3.17 -4.12
CA PHE A 27 10.74 -2.40 -3.00
C PHE A 27 10.10 -1.09 -3.48
N CYS A 28 10.78 -0.33 -4.35
CA CYS A 28 10.24 0.89 -4.93
C CYS A 28 8.99 0.61 -5.78
N ASP A 29 9.03 -0.41 -6.65
CA ASP A 29 7.91 -0.80 -7.51
C ASP A 29 6.66 -1.17 -6.71
N LEU A 30 6.83 -1.88 -5.58
CA LEU A 30 5.73 -2.27 -4.70
C LEU A 30 5.23 -1.13 -3.79
N SER A 31 6.01 -0.07 -3.62
CA SER A 31 5.62 1.08 -2.80
C SER A 31 4.89 2.15 -3.62
N LEU A 32 5.16 2.31 -4.91
CA LEU A 32 4.54 3.33 -5.76
C LEU A 32 3.01 3.26 -5.83
N PRO A 33 2.36 2.07 -5.98
CA PRO A 33 0.91 1.98 -5.98
C PRO A 33 0.29 2.47 -4.67
N GLN A 34 0.95 2.23 -3.52
CA GLN A 34 0.48 2.70 -2.22
C GLN A 34 0.47 4.23 -2.16
N TYR A 35 1.56 4.90 -2.55
CA TYR A 35 1.58 6.37 -2.61
C TYR A 35 0.55 6.94 -3.58
N THR A 36 0.23 6.20 -4.66
CA THR A 36 -0.84 6.61 -5.59
C THR A 36 -2.21 6.53 -4.91
N SER A 37 -2.47 5.47 -4.13
CA SER A 37 -3.69 5.34 -3.32
C SER A 37 -3.76 6.45 -2.27
N ASP A 38 -2.67 6.71 -1.55
CA ASP A 38 -2.59 7.76 -0.52
C ASP A 38 -2.89 9.15 -1.10
N ILE A 39 -2.39 9.47 -2.30
CA ILE A 39 -2.68 10.73 -2.99
C ILE A 39 -4.18 10.84 -3.31
N ILE A 40 -4.82 9.75 -3.72
CA ILE A 40 -6.24 9.76 -4.06
C ILE A 40 -7.09 9.77 -2.79
N ASP A 41 -6.86 8.83 -1.87
CA ASP A 41 -7.73 8.58 -0.72
C ASP A 41 -7.56 9.68 0.34
N VAL A 42 -6.31 10.01 0.69
CA VAL A 42 -6.02 11.03 1.69
C VAL A 42 -5.92 12.42 1.03
N GLY A 43 -5.11 12.54 -0.03
CA GLY A 43 -4.82 13.83 -0.64
C GLY A 43 -6.04 14.47 -1.31
N ILE A 44 -6.84 13.70 -2.07
CA ILE A 44 -7.96 14.25 -2.84
C ILE A 44 -9.28 14.06 -2.09
N MET A 45 -9.60 12.83 -1.66
CA MET A 45 -10.89 12.53 -1.05
C MET A 45 -11.01 13.08 0.38
N SER A 46 -9.92 13.06 1.14
CA SER A 46 -9.86 13.49 2.55
C SER A 46 -9.15 14.84 2.74
N SER A 47 -8.95 15.62 1.67
CA SER A 47 -8.34 16.96 1.73
C SER A 47 -7.00 17.02 2.47
N GLY A 48 -6.21 15.93 2.44
CA GLY A 48 -4.92 15.82 3.09
C GLY A 48 -4.96 15.47 4.58
N VAL A 49 -6.14 15.21 5.13
CA VAL A 49 -6.32 14.80 6.54
C VAL A 49 -6.29 13.28 6.64
N GLU A 50 -5.37 12.74 7.45
CA GLU A 50 -5.16 11.28 7.59
C GLU A 50 -5.95 10.67 8.73
N HIS A 51 -6.21 11.45 9.79
CA HIS A 51 -6.80 11.00 11.05
C HIS A 51 -8.21 11.53 11.25
N ILE A 52 -9.01 10.80 12.03
CA ILE A 52 -10.38 11.19 12.40
C ILE A 52 -10.43 12.32 13.45
N LEU A 53 -9.29 12.61 14.09
CA LEU A 53 -9.16 13.69 15.06
C LEU A 53 -8.70 14.98 14.36
N PRO A 54 -9.52 16.07 14.36
CA PRO A 54 -9.16 17.35 13.75
C PRO A 54 -7.94 18.00 14.41
N GLU A 55 -7.23 18.86 13.68
CA GLU A 55 -6.10 19.62 14.21
C GLU A 55 -6.56 20.71 15.19
N GLU A 56 -7.65 21.39 14.86
CA GLU A 56 -8.30 22.35 15.73
C GLU A 56 -9.82 22.12 15.74
N MET A 57 -10.47 22.43 16.84
CA MET A 57 -11.93 22.35 16.94
C MET A 57 -12.49 23.43 17.87
N THR A 58 -13.71 23.86 17.55
CA THR A 58 -14.46 24.78 18.41
C THR A 58 -14.90 24.13 19.70
N GLN A 59 -15.33 24.90 20.70
CA GLN A 59 -15.86 24.36 21.96
C GLN A 59 -17.14 23.53 21.70
N GLU A 60 -17.97 23.94 20.73
CA GLU A 60 -19.19 23.21 20.36
C GLU A 60 -18.84 21.84 19.75
N ASP A 61 -17.91 21.81 18.80
CA ASP A 61 -17.46 20.57 18.17
C ASP A 61 -16.78 19.63 19.16
N PHE A 62 -15.99 20.17 20.11
CA PHE A 62 -15.34 19.40 21.16
C PHE A 62 -16.34 18.69 22.09
N VAL A 63 -17.43 19.36 22.45
CA VAL A 63 -18.50 18.77 23.26
C VAL A 63 -19.30 17.76 22.43
N SER A 64 -19.60 18.10 21.18
CA SER A 64 -20.36 17.25 20.27
C SER A 64 -19.62 15.94 19.97
N ALA A 65 -18.32 15.99 19.73
CA ALA A 65 -17.48 14.81 19.50
C ALA A 65 -17.56 13.78 20.64
N GLN A 66 -17.78 14.24 21.87
CA GLN A 66 -17.81 13.39 23.06
C GLN A 66 -19.18 12.75 23.36
N LEU A 67 -20.22 13.06 22.57
CA LEU A 67 -21.61 12.64 22.88
C LEU A 67 -21.76 11.12 23.03
N PHE A 68 -21.16 10.35 22.13
CA PHE A 68 -21.25 8.88 22.15
C PHE A 68 -20.00 8.19 22.69
N MET A 69 -19.11 8.93 23.35
CA MET A 69 -17.91 8.39 23.99
C MET A 69 -18.22 7.95 25.42
N THR A 70 -17.63 6.81 25.82
CA THR A 70 -17.61 6.36 27.22
C THR A 70 -16.74 7.27 28.06
N SER A 71 -16.88 7.20 29.39
CA SER A 71 -16.08 8.00 30.33
C SER A 71 -14.57 7.81 30.18
N ARG A 72 -14.13 6.64 29.72
CA ARG A 72 -12.73 6.36 29.45
C ARG A 72 -12.29 7.02 28.16
N GLU A 73 -13.07 6.87 27.09
CA GLU A 73 -12.79 7.46 25.77
C GLU A 73 -12.76 8.99 25.84
N LYS A 74 -13.69 9.61 26.60
CA LYS A 74 -13.69 11.07 26.86
C LYS A 74 -12.38 11.55 27.49
N LYS A 75 -11.84 10.80 28.46
CA LYS A 75 -10.57 11.15 29.09
C LYS A 75 -9.40 11.05 28.10
N THR A 76 -9.36 9.99 27.31
CA THR A 76 -8.32 9.79 26.31
C THR A 76 -8.40 10.84 25.21
N PHE A 77 -9.60 11.13 24.71
CA PHE A 77 -9.85 12.19 23.74
C PHE A 77 -9.43 13.58 24.26
N ALA A 78 -9.88 13.93 25.47
CA ALA A 78 -9.55 15.22 26.07
C ALA A 78 -8.04 15.39 26.36
N ALA A 79 -7.33 14.30 26.68
CA ALA A 79 -5.87 14.34 26.87
C ALA A 79 -5.09 14.69 25.60
N CYS A 80 -5.69 14.44 24.41
CA CYS A 80 -5.08 14.79 23.11
C CYS A 80 -5.24 16.26 22.75
N TYR A 81 -6.03 17.02 23.46
CA TYR A 81 -6.26 18.43 23.17
C TYR A 81 -5.75 19.31 24.30
N LYS A 82 -5.10 20.41 23.95
CA LYS A 82 -4.75 21.48 24.89
C LYS A 82 -5.97 22.36 25.17
N GLU A 83 -6.03 22.89 26.39
CA GLU A 83 -7.02 23.90 26.77
C GLU A 83 -7.05 25.05 25.76
N PRO A 84 -8.24 25.66 25.54
CA PRO A 84 -8.42 26.64 24.49
C PRO A 84 -7.46 27.81 24.61
N LYS A 85 -6.82 28.17 23.48
CA LYS A 85 -6.09 29.40 23.31
C LYS A 85 -7.05 30.59 23.43
N LYS A 86 -6.52 31.82 23.37
CA LYS A 86 -7.29 33.06 23.43
C LYS A 86 -8.49 33.13 22.47
N ASP A 87 -8.47 32.31 21.42
CA ASP A 87 -9.52 32.25 20.38
C ASP A 87 -10.62 31.20 20.70
N GLY A 88 -10.55 30.52 21.86
CA GLY A 88 -11.54 29.55 22.28
C GLY A 88 -11.47 28.17 21.62
N ASN A 89 -10.50 27.93 20.73
CA ASN A 89 -10.33 26.66 20.02
C ASN A 89 -9.42 25.69 20.79
N TYR A 90 -9.78 24.41 20.77
CA TYR A 90 -8.95 23.31 21.23
C TYR A 90 -7.98 22.90 20.15
N VAL A 91 -6.69 22.77 20.48
CA VAL A 91 -5.63 22.38 19.52
C VAL A 91 -5.09 21.01 19.87
N ARG A 92 -5.00 20.12 18.88
CA ARG A 92 -4.44 18.78 19.02
C ARG A 92 -2.97 18.84 19.43
N ASN A 93 -2.58 18.00 20.39
CA ASN A 93 -1.22 17.94 20.94
C ASN A 93 -0.78 16.50 21.26
N CYS A 94 -1.34 15.50 20.62
CA CYS A 94 -0.88 14.12 20.76
C CYS A 94 0.16 13.77 19.67
N GLU A 95 0.98 12.74 19.97
CA GLU A 95 1.98 12.21 19.02
C GLU A 95 1.29 11.39 17.93
N GLU A 96 1.89 11.35 16.74
CA GLU A 96 1.35 10.68 15.56
C GLU A 96 1.09 9.18 15.81
N ASP A 97 2.01 8.51 16.53
CA ASP A 97 1.86 7.08 16.88
C ASP A 97 0.61 6.79 17.73
N THR A 98 0.16 7.77 18.54
CA THR A 98 -1.06 7.63 19.37
C THR A 98 -2.33 7.91 18.57
N LEU A 99 -2.25 8.60 17.45
CA LEU A 99 -3.40 8.91 16.60
C LEU A 99 -3.96 7.67 15.91
N ASP A 100 -3.10 6.74 15.46
CA ASP A 100 -3.54 5.49 14.85
C ASP A 100 -4.34 4.61 15.83
N ASP A 101 -3.89 4.50 17.08
CA ASP A 101 -4.62 3.77 18.13
C ASP A 101 -5.97 4.45 18.45
N MET A 102 -6.00 5.77 18.38
CA MET A 102 -7.21 6.56 18.62
C MET A 102 -8.17 6.50 17.43
N ASP A 103 -7.66 6.49 16.21
CA ASP A 103 -8.46 6.29 15.00
C ASP A 103 -9.26 5.00 15.09
N GLU A 104 -8.67 3.91 15.61
CA GLU A 104 -9.38 2.65 15.78
C GLU A 104 -10.40 2.70 16.93
N SER A 105 -10.02 3.25 18.08
CA SER A 105 -10.86 3.23 19.29
C SER A 105 -12.01 4.23 19.26
N LEU A 106 -11.84 5.39 18.58
CA LEU A 106 -12.81 6.48 18.55
C LEU A 106 -13.61 6.56 17.24
N LEU A 107 -13.36 5.65 16.31
CA LEU A 107 -14.03 5.66 14.99
C LEU A 107 -15.56 5.59 15.11
N GLU A 108 -16.06 4.61 15.87
CA GLU A 108 -17.52 4.42 16.02
C GLU A 108 -18.22 5.65 16.61
N PRO A 109 -17.80 6.20 17.79
CA PRO A 109 -18.48 7.35 18.34
C PRO A 109 -18.42 8.59 17.46
N ILE A 110 -17.29 8.84 16.77
CA ILE A 110 -17.14 9.99 15.87
C ILE A 110 -18.03 9.84 14.62
N VAL A 111 -18.10 8.64 14.03
CA VAL A 111 -18.99 8.37 12.88
C VAL A 111 -20.47 8.55 13.27
N MET A 112 -20.85 8.16 14.50
CA MET A 112 -22.20 8.38 14.98
C MET A 112 -22.53 9.88 15.11
N VAL A 113 -21.61 10.68 15.64
CA VAL A 113 -21.75 12.14 15.70
C VAL A 113 -21.86 12.73 14.28
N TYR A 114 -21.02 12.27 13.35
CA TYR A 114 -21.07 12.72 11.96
C TYR A 114 -22.41 12.40 11.28
N GLN A 115 -22.89 11.17 11.42
CA GLN A 115 -24.19 10.78 10.84
C GLN A 115 -25.34 11.62 11.43
N MET A 116 -25.27 11.89 12.70
CA MET A 116 -26.26 12.73 13.39
C MET A 116 -26.20 14.20 12.90
N SER A 117 -25.00 14.74 12.68
CA SER A 117 -24.83 16.10 12.15
C SER A 117 -25.36 16.26 10.72
N GLN A 118 -25.41 15.17 9.95
CA GLN A 118 -25.96 15.16 8.56
C GLN A 118 -27.48 15.02 8.52
N MET A 119 -28.12 14.63 9.61
CA MET A 119 -29.61 14.61 9.69
C MET A 119 -30.11 16.04 9.78
N LYS A 120 -30.81 16.49 8.75
CA LYS A 120 -31.46 17.81 8.75
C LYS A 120 -32.53 17.85 9.83
N GLU A 121 -32.70 19.02 10.45
CA GLU A 121 -33.77 19.28 11.45
C GLU A 121 -35.17 18.92 10.95
N SER A 122 -35.38 18.88 9.60
CA SER A 122 -36.62 18.44 8.94
C SER A 122 -36.83 16.92 8.90
N ASP A 123 -35.80 16.11 9.05
CA ASP A 123 -35.88 14.64 9.03
C ASP A 123 -36.00 14.05 10.42
N ILE A 124 -35.90 14.92 11.46
CA ILE A 124 -36.09 14.57 12.88
C ILE A 124 -37.58 14.50 13.23
N ASP A 125 -38.46 14.91 12.29
CA ASP A 125 -39.92 14.75 12.43
C ASP A 125 -40.31 13.26 12.44
N GLU A 126 -40.53 12.76 13.64
CA GLU A 126 -41.51 11.73 14.09
C GLU A 126 -41.50 10.33 13.43
N LYS A 127 -40.94 10.11 12.25
CA LYS A 127 -41.06 8.81 11.55
C LYS A 127 -39.79 8.01 11.33
N ALA A 128 -38.62 8.61 11.39
CA ALA A 128 -37.38 7.92 11.01
C ALA A 128 -36.67 7.19 12.19
N PHE A 129 -36.99 7.52 13.43
CA PHE A 129 -36.37 6.92 14.60
C PHE A 129 -37.36 6.25 15.58
N THR A 130 -38.46 5.74 15.09
CA THR A 130 -39.33 4.79 15.83
C THR A 130 -38.77 3.37 15.79
N GLY A 131 -37.43 3.20 15.84
CA GLY A 131 -36.78 1.99 16.27
C GLY A 131 -36.95 1.88 17.79
N LYS A 132 -37.57 0.82 18.27
CA LYS A 132 -37.76 0.46 19.69
C LYS A 132 -36.43 0.60 20.45
N MET A 133 -36.14 1.78 20.95
CA MET A 133 -34.99 2.05 21.81
C MET A 133 -35.49 2.14 23.24
N GLY A 134 -35.73 0.99 23.80
CA GLY A 134 -36.15 0.82 25.19
C GLY A 134 -36.96 -0.46 25.34
N THR A 135 -36.65 -1.24 26.35
CA THR A 135 -37.40 -2.43 26.76
C THR A 135 -38.85 -2.11 27.15
N ASP A 136 -39.26 -0.85 27.16
CA ASP A 136 -40.54 -0.41 27.70
C ASP A 136 -41.32 0.59 26.83
N GLY A 137 -41.01 0.69 25.50
CA GLY A 137 -41.90 1.40 24.56
C GLY A 137 -42.06 2.92 24.76
N THR A 138 -41.24 3.56 25.60
CA THR A 138 -41.27 5.00 25.81
C THR A 138 -40.60 5.74 24.66
N GLN A 139 -41.36 6.61 23.98
CA GLN A 139 -40.84 7.59 23.05
C GLN A 139 -39.84 8.50 23.78
N VAL A 140 -38.55 8.35 23.52
CA VAL A 140 -37.54 9.26 24.07
C VAL A 140 -37.43 10.43 23.09
N ASP A 141 -37.76 11.64 23.58
CA ASP A 141 -37.56 12.86 22.80
C ASP A 141 -36.06 13.01 22.48
N MET A 142 -35.70 12.95 21.19
CA MET A 142 -34.30 13.04 20.70
C MET A 142 -33.58 14.26 21.30
N LYS A 143 -34.32 15.37 21.45
CA LYS A 143 -33.77 16.61 22.01
C LYS A 143 -33.40 16.47 23.51
N GLN A 144 -34.21 15.71 24.26
CA GLN A 144 -33.90 15.40 25.65
C GLN A 144 -32.75 14.42 25.82
N LEU A 145 -32.68 13.43 24.91
CA LEU A 145 -31.56 12.48 24.87
C LEU A 145 -30.24 13.20 24.56
N MET A 146 -30.23 14.11 23.59
CA MET A 146 -29.07 14.92 23.24
C MET A 146 -28.60 15.79 24.41
N GLN A 147 -29.54 16.44 25.11
CA GLN A 147 -29.21 17.23 26.30
C GLN A 147 -28.65 16.35 27.44
N ALA A 148 -29.19 15.16 27.65
CA ALA A 148 -28.73 14.23 28.68
C ALA A 148 -27.32 13.67 28.32
N LEU A 149 -27.05 13.38 27.02
CA LEU A 149 -25.73 12.97 26.54
C LEU A 149 -24.69 14.10 26.72
N ALA A 150 -25.05 15.33 26.34
CA ALA A 150 -24.18 16.49 26.47
C ALA A 150 -23.91 16.82 27.97
N ALA A 151 -24.90 16.61 28.87
CA ALA A 151 -24.77 16.78 30.31
C ALA A 151 -24.00 15.62 31.01
N GLY A 152 -23.61 14.57 30.25
CA GLY A 152 -22.90 13.40 30.83
C GLY A 152 -23.74 12.57 31.77
N GLN A 153 -25.08 12.65 31.69
CA GLN A 153 -26.02 11.98 32.64
C GLN A 153 -26.36 10.55 32.18
N VAL A 154 -25.92 10.14 30.96
CA VAL A 154 -26.16 8.79 30.41
C VAL A 154 -25.07 7.84 30.86
N PRO A 155 -25.40 6.69 31.50
CA PRO A 155 -24.42 5.70 31.92
C PRO A 155 -23.68 5.09 30.72
N ASP A 156 -22.38 4.77 30.90
CA ASP A 156 -21.54 4.14 29.88
C ASP A 156 -22.15 2.87 29.26
N GLN A 157 -22.90 2.09 30.04
CA GLN A 157 -23.59 0.89 29.56
C GLN A 157 -24.67 1.20 28.50
N GLN A 158 -25.42 2.28 28.69
CA GLN A 158 -26.43 2.70 27.73
C GLN A 158 -25.80 3.23 26.46
N ILE A 159 -24.68 3.94 26.54
CA ILE A 159 -23.91 4.39 25.37
C ILE A 159 -23.43 3.17 24.56
N LEU A 160 -22.89 2.14 25.24
CA LEU A 160 -22.45 0.92 24.57
C LEU A 160 -23.59 0.12 23.94
N GLU A 161 -24.79 0.11 24.55
CA GLU A 161 -25.98 -0.52 23.96
C GLU A 161 -26.46 0.23 22.72
N MET A 162 -26.47 1.56 22.75
CA MET A 162 -26.77 2.39 21.58
C MET A 162 -25.78 2.14 20.44
N ARG A 163 -24.49 2.07 20.75
CA ARG A 163 -23.44 1.75 19.76
C ARG A 163 -23.64 0.37 19.16
N LYS A 164 -23.95 -0.65 19.96
CA LYS A 164 -24.21 -2.02 19.48
C LYS A 164 -25.42 -2.11 18.53
N GLN A 165 -26.45 -1.32 18.73
CA GLN A 165 -27.61 -1.32 17.84
C GLN A 165 -27.26 -0.72 16.45
N VAL A 166 -26.35 0.25 16.43
CA VAL A 166 -25.88 0.90 15.19
C VAL A 166 -24.71 0.14 14.58
N SER A 167 -23.89 -0.55 15.38
CA SER A 167 -22.69 -1.28 14.89
C SER A 167 -23.03 -2.36 13.86
N GLY A 168 -24.17 -3.05 13.98
CA GLY A 168 -24.60 -4.01 12.99
C GLY A 168 -24.88 -3.41 11.59
N GLN A 169 -25.21 -2.13 11.52
CA GLN A 169 -25.33 -1.38 10.26
C GLN A 169 -23.98 -0.82 9.82
N ILE A 170 -23.15 -0.45 10.77
CA ILE A 170 -21.79 0.06 10.57
C ILE A 170 -20.88 -1.04 10.00
N ASP A 171 -20.93 -2.25 10.53
CA ASP A 171 -20.14 -3.40 10.05
C ASP A 171 -20.43 -3.75 8.59
N ALA A 172 -21.65 -3.46 8.11
CA ALA A 172 -22.03 -3.68 6.71
C ALA A 172 -21.41 -2.66 5.73
N ILE A 173 -20.95 -1.51 6.23
CA ILE A 173 -20.45 -0.38 5.40
C ILE A 173 -18.95 -0.58 5.06
N GLY A 174 -18.22 -1.33 5.87
CA GLY A 174 -16.78 -1.54 5.70
C GLY A 174 -15.92 -0.46 6.38
N SER A 175 -14.80 -0.90 6.97
CA SER A 175 -13.93 -0.06 7.80
C SER A 175 -13.34 1.17 7.08
N SER A 176 -13.02 1.04 5.80
CA SER A 176 -12.48 2.16 5.00
C SER A 176 -13.49 3.29 4.78
N THR A 177 -14.76 2.96 4.54
CA THR A 177 -15.83 3.96 4.39
C THR A 177 -16.11 4.65 5.72
N LEU A 178 -16.06 3.92 6.82
CA LEU A 178 -16.22 4.48 8.16
C LEU A 178 -15.09 5.47 8.49
N LYS A 179 -13.83 5.09 8.19
CA LYS A 179 -12.70 6.01 8.38
C LYS A 179 -12.88 7.27 7.54
N SER A 180 -13.31 7.15 6.29
CA SER A 180 -13.61 8.30 5.42
C SER A 180 -14.69 9.22 6.00
N MET A 181 -15.74 8.66 6.63
CA MET A 181 -16.77 9.45 7.33
C MET A 181 -16.19 10.19 8.56
N GLY A 182 -15.37 9.52 9.37
CA GLY A 182 -14.69 10.13 10.52
C GLY A 182 -13.76 11.27 10.10
N VAL A 183 -12.98 11.06 9.04
CA VAL A 183 -12.11 12.11 8.48
C VAL A 183 -12.92 13.28 7.92
N THR A 184 -14.06 13.01 7.27
CA THR A 184 -14.95 14.08 6.78
C THR A 184 -15.49 14.92 7.95
N TYR A 185 -15.81 14.30 9.09
CA TYR A 185 -16.15 15.01 10.31
C TYR A 185 -14.99 15.87 10.81
N ALA A 186 -13.76 15.33 10.85
CA ALA A 186 -12.58 16.08 11.25
C ALA A 186 -12.36 17.32 10.35
N ILE A 187 -12.48 17.16 9.04
CA ILE A 187 -12.40 18.27 8.07
C ILE A 187 -13.45 19.35 8.35
N SER A 188 -14.67 18.95 8.74
CA SER A 188 -15.74 19.92 9.07
C SER A 188 -15.41 20.71 10.34
N CYS A 189 -14.86 20.04 11.37
CA CYS A 189 -14.42 20.68 12.60
C CYS A 189 -13.24 21.66 12.36
N ASP A 190 -12.24 21.24 11.56
CA ASP A 190 -11.11 22.09 11.18
C ASP A 190 -11.57 23.35 10.44
N LYS A 191 -12.51 23.22 9.50
CA LYS A 191 -13.14 24.37 8.80
C LYS A 191 -13.89 25.29 9.74
N ASN A 192 -14.66 24.74 10.68
CA ASN A 192 -15.38 25.51 11.69
C ASN A 192 -14.41 26.26 12.60
N ALA A 193 -13.27 25.67 12.95
CA ALA A 193 -12.21 26.28 13.72
C ALA A 193 -11.41 27.34 12.96
N GLY A 194 -11.60 27.46 11.63
CA GLY A 194 -10.90 28.43 10.78
C GLY A 194 -9.54 27.96 10.26
N VAL A 195 -9.27 26.65 10.32
CA VAL A 195 -8.05 26.05 9.74
C VAL A 195 -8.13 26.07 8.22
N ASP A 196 -7.05 26.45 7.55
CA ASP A 196 -6.95 26.41 6.09
C ASP A 196 -6.70 24.97 5.59
N VAL A 197 -7.79 24.22 5.43
CA VAL A 197 -7.76 22.83 4.95
C VAL A 197 -7.16 22.73 3.53
N ASP A 198 -7.31 23.77 2.70
CA ASP A 198 -6.72 23.80 1.36
C ASP A 198 -5.19 23.86 1.42
N ALA A 199 -4.65 24.55 2.44
CA ALA A 199 -3.20 24.57 2.67
C ALA A 199 -2.69 23.20 3.14
N ILE A 200 -3.43 22.50 4.03
CA ILE A 200 -3.12 21.13 4.46
C ILE A 200 -3.10 20.19 3.25
N GLN A 201 -4.15 20.24 2.42
CA GLN A 201 -4.25 19.43 1.21
C GLN A 201 -3.06 19.64 0.26
N LYS A 202 -2.74 20.90 -0.03
CA LYS A 202 -1.60 21.24 -0.90
C LYS A 202 -0.30 20.74 -0.32
N HIS A 203 -0.07 20.93 0.98
CA HIS A 203 1.14 20.45 1.65
C HIS A 203 1.26 18.93 1.55
N TYR A 204 0.18 18.19 1.83
CA TYR A 204 0.13 16.73 1.73
C TYR A 204 0.43 16.25 0.30
N LEU A 205 -0.24 16.81 -0.71
CA LEU A 205 -0.02 16.47 -2.11
C LEU A 205 1.41 16.73 -2.57
N TRP A 206 2.01 17.85 -2.15
CA TRP A 206 3.40 18.17 -2.48
C TRP A 206 4.39 17.22 -1.81
N THR A 207 4.21 16.92 -0.53
CA THR A 207 5.11 16.03 0.23
C THR A 207 5.02 14.59 -0.26
N THR A 208 3.80 14.07 -0.47
CA THR A 208 3.59 12.70 -0.96
C THR A 208 4.01 12.58 -2.43
N GLY A 209 3.72 13.58 -3.27
CA GLY A 209 4.19 13.64 -4.64
C GLY A 209 5.72 13.70 -4.75
N ALA A 210 6.39 14.45 -3.87
CA ALA A 210 7.85 14.50 -3.83
C ALA A 210 8.45 13.17 -3.36
N LYS A 211 7.85 12.50 -2.37
CA LYS A 211 8.25 11.14 -1.95
C LYS A 211 8.12 10.16 -3.13
N MET A 212 6.98 10.17 -3.83
CA MET A 212 6.73 9.32 -5.00
C MET A 212 7.76 9.55 -6.11
N LEU A 213 8.08 10.82 -6.41
CA LEU A 213 9.11 11.17 -7.38
C LEU A 213 10.49 10.68 -6.95
N GLY A 214 10.82 10.79 -5.66
CA GLY A 214 12.05 10.27 -5.07
C GLY A 214 12.19 8.76 -5.26
N PHE A 215 11.13 7.98 -4.97
CA PHE A 215 11.10 6.53 -5.20
C PHE A 215 11.22 6.18 -6.70
N ALA A 216 10.56 6.92 -7.58
CA ALA A 216 10.67 6.72 -9.03
C ALA A 216 12.10 6.97 -9.53
N LEU A 217 12.76 8.03 -9.07
CA LEU A 217 14.16 8.31 -9.42
C LEU A 217 15.10 7.24 -8.88
N LEU A 218 14.89 6.77 -7.65
CA LEU A 218 15.67 5.70 -7.04
C LEU A 218 15.53 4.39 -7.85
N MET A 219 14.31 4.07 -8.29
CA MET A 219 14.02 2.92 -9.15
C MET A 219 14.77 3.01 -10.49
N VAL A 220 14.75 4.17 -11.15
CA VAL A 220 15.48 4.38 -12.41
C VAL A 220 16.98 4.21 -12.20
N MET A 221 17.55 4.78 -11.15
CA MET A 221 18.97 4.61 -10.81
C MET A 221 19.31 3.13 -10.59
N ALA A 222 18.50 2.42 -9.81
CA ALA A 222 18.68 0.99 -9.59
C ALA A 222 18.65 0.19 -10.90
N ALA A 223 17.66 0.47 -11.78
CA ALA A 223 17.52 -0.19 -13.08
C ALA A 223 18.74 0.03 -14.00
N VAL A 224 19.30 1.25 -13.99
CA VAL A 224 20.52 1.58 -14.76
C VAL A 224 21.73 0.80 -14.23
N VAL A 225 21.90 0.75 -12.90
CA VAL A 225 23.02 -0.01 -12.30
C VAL A 225 22.88 -1.51 -12.60
N VAL A 226 21.68 -2.07 -12.46
CA VAL A 226 21.40 -3.48 -12.80
C VAL A 226 21.70 -3.74 -14.28
N GLY A 227 21.23 -2.87 -15.18
CA GLY A 227 21.49 -2.97 -16.61
C GLY A 227 22.99 -2.96 -16.95
N TYR A 228 23.73 -2.04 -16.33
CA TYR A 228 25.20 -1.95 -16.49
C TYR A 228 25.90 -3.21 -15.98
N CYS A 229 25.60 -3.66 -14.75
CA CYS A 229 26.20 -4.83 -14.16
C CYS A 229 25.89 -6.11 -14.95
N ALA A 230 24.62 -6.30 -15.37
CA ALA A 230 24.20 -7.45 -16.16
C ALA A 230 24.90 -7.49 -17.54
N SER A 231 24.98 -6.35 -18.21
CA SER A 231 25.69 -6.22 -19.50
C SER A 231 27.18 -6.51 -19.37
N ARG A 232 27.79 -6.03 -18.28
CA ARG A 232 29.22 -6.29 -18.00
C ARG A 232 29.49 -7.77 -17.71
N VAL A 233 28.62 -8.45 -16.97
CA VAL A 233 28.70 -9.90 -16.74
C VAL A 233 28.52 -10.66 -18.06
N GLY A 234 27.49 -10.30 -18.85
CA GLY A 234 27.27 -10.89 -20.18
C GLY A 234 28.48 -10.73 -21.12
N ALA A 235 29.06 -9.53 -21.21
CA ALA A 235 30.25 -9.27 -22.00
C ALA A 235 31.48 -10.07 -21.54
N SER A 236 31.66 -10.22 -20.22
CA SER A 236 32.74 -11.00 -19.65
C SER A 236 32.60 -12.49 -19.98
N ILE A 237 31.38 -13.04 -19.89
CA ILE A 237 31.10 -14.43 -20.29
C ILE A 237 31.34 -14.60 -21.80
N GLY A 238 30.91 -13.64 -22.63
CA GLY A 238 31.17 -13.66 -24.06
C GLY A 238 32.66 -13.68 -24.40
N ARG A 239 33.48 -12.87 -23.71
CA ARG A 239 34.94 -12.88 -23.83
C ARG A 239 35.53 -14.25 -23.48
N ASP A 240 35.13 -14.80 -22.31
CA ASP A 240 35.67 -16.09 -21.84
C ASP A 240 35.27 -17.25 -22.75
N LEU A 241 34.07 -17.19 -23.34
CA LEU A 241 33.64 -18.18 -24.34
C LEU A 241 34.45 -18.08 -25.64
N ARG A 242 34.70 -16.87 -26.15
CA ARG A 242 35.53 -16.67 -27.34
C ARG A 242 36.97 -17.18 -27.11
N ASP A 243 37.56 -16.86 -25.99
CA ASP A 243 38.91 -17.35 -25.61
C ASP A 243 38.96 -18.88 -25.55
N LYS A 244 37.99 -19.53 -24.91
CA LYS A 244 37.90 -20.98 -24.86
C LYS A 244 37.69 -21.62 -26.22
N THR A 245 36.80 -21.05 -27.06
CA THR A 245 36.54 -21.53 -28.41
C THR A 245 37.78 -21.42 -29.28
N PHE A 246 38.45 -20.26 -29.23
CA PHE A 246 39.70 -20.04 -30.00
C PHE A 246 40.80 -21.00 -29.59
N ARG A 247 41.04 -21.17 -28.29
CA ARG A 247 42.05 -22.12 -27.77
C ARG A 247 41.77 -23.54 -28.22
N ASN A 248 40.52 -23.98 -28.21
CA ASN A 248 40.14 -25.32 -28.63
C ASN A 248 40.37 -25.49 -30.14
N VAL A 249 39.97 -24.51 -30.96
CA VAL A 249 40.12 -24.56 -32.43
C VAL A 249 41.61 -24.61 -32.83
N VAL A 250 42.48 -23.84 -32.16
CA VAL A 250 43.93 -23.87 -32.41
C VAL A 250 44.57 -25.21 -32.05
N GLN A 251 43.96 -25.98 -31.15
CA GLN A 251 44.47 -27.32 -30.77
C GLN A 251 43.93 -28.46 -31.65
N TYR A 252 43.02 -28.18 -32.61
CA TYR A 252 42.47 -29.20 -33.48
C TYR A 252 43.57 -29.75 -34.43
N SER A 253 43.54 -31.06 -34.57
CA SER A 253 44.29 -31.78 -35.59
C SER A 253 43.72 -31.54 -37.00
N ASN A 254 44.48 -31.78 -38.05
CA ASN A 254 44.01 -31.65 -39.41
C ASN A 254 42.74 -32.52 -39.66
N ALA A 255 42.69 -33.71 -39.10
CA ALA A 255 41.51 -34.59 -39.21
C ALA A 255 40.26 -34.03 -38.53
N GLU A 256 40.42 -33.33 -37.40
CA GLU A 256 39.31 -32.66 -36.69
C GLU A 256 38.85 -31.41 -37.45
N MET A 257 39.77 -30.65 -38.05
CA MET A 257 39.45 -29.49 -38.89
C MET A 257 38.65 -29.85 -40.16
N ASP A 258 38.88 -31.03 -40.73
CA ASP A 258 38.12 -31.53 -41.88
C ASP A 258 36.66 -31.86 -41.54
N HIS A 259 36.36 -32.15 -40.27
CA HIS A 259 34.98 -32.37 -39.80
C HIS A 259 34.16 -31.08 -39.61
N PHE A 260 34.80 -29.94 -39.47
CA PHE A 260 34.14 -28.65 -39.24
C PHE A 260 34.38 -27.72 -40.42
N SER A 261 33.30 -27.16 -41.02
CA SER A 261 33.48 -26.10 -41.98
C SER A 261 34.01 -24.84 -41.33
N THR A 262 34.97 -24.15 -41.95
CA THR A 262 35.51 -22.88 -41.48
C THR A 262 34.42 -21.84 -41.22
N ALA A 263 33.38 -21.78 -42.09
CA ALA A 263 32.26 -20.91 -41.96
C ALA A 263 31.45 -21.19 -40.65
N SER A 264 31.24 -22.46 -40.28
CA SER A 264 30.57 -22.85 -39.03
C SER A 264 31.37 -22.44 -37.80
N LEU A 265 32.69 -22.58 -37.81
CA LEU A 265 33.56 -22.18 -36.70
C LEU A 265 33.56 -20.65 -36.52
N ILE A 266 33.54 -19.89 -37.61
CA ILE A 266 33.43 -18.43 -37.55
C ILE A 266 32.08 -18.02 -36.95
N THR A 267 30.98 -18.59 -37.44
CA THR A 267 29.62 -18.26 -36.93
C THR A 267 29.48 -18.57 -35.45
N ARG A 268 30.00 -19.73 -34.98
CA ARG A 268 29.97 -20.11 -33.54
C ARG A 268 30.80 -19.18 -32.70
N SER A 269 31.98 -18.74 -33.14
CA SER A 269 32.85 -17.85 -32.38
C SER A 269 32.37 -16.39 -32.34
N THR A 270 31.57 -15.99 -33.32
CA THR A 270 31.04 -14.62 -33.42
C THR A 270 29.59 -14.52 -33.01
N ASN A 271 28.67 -14.98 -33.85
CA ASN A 271 27.23 -14.78 -33.71
C ASN A 271 26.63 -15.55 -32.51
N ASP A 272 26.97 -16.85 -32.39
CA ASP A 272 26.41 -17.66 -31.28
C ASP A 272 26.89 -17.15 -29.91
N VAL A 273 28.16 -16.75 -29.81
CA VAL A 273 28.68 -16.16 -28.57
C VAL A 273 28.02 -14.81 -28.28
N GLN A 274 27.73 -14.00 -29.28
CA GLN A 274 27.01 -12.74 -29.10
C GLN A 274 25.58 -12.97 -28.63
N GLN A 275 24.88 -13.97 -29.16
CA GLN A 275 23.55 -14.36 -28.68
C GLN A 275 23.59 -14.83 -27.24
N ILE A 276 24.56 -15.67 -26.85
CA ILE A 276 24.74 -16.13 -25.48
C ILE A 276 24.98 -14.92 -24.54
N GLN A 277 25.82 -13.97 -24.96
CA GLN A 277 26.08 -12.73 -24.22
C GLN A 277 24.77 -11.95 -23.96
N MET A 278 23.98 -11.73 -25.01
CA MET A 278 22.71 -10.97 -24.92
C MET A 278 21.68 -11.70 -24.04
N VAL A 279 21.49 -13.01 -24.30
CA VAL A 279 20.57 -13.83 -23.52
C VAL A 279 20.97 -13.86 -22.05
N THR A 280 22.27 -13.96 -21.74
CA THR A 280 22.76 -13.97 -20.33
C THR A 280 22.42 -12.65 -19.63
N ALA A 281 22.60 -11.51 -20.29
CA ALA A 281 22.28 -10.21 -19.68
C ALA A 281 20.79 -10.05 -19.38
N VAL A 282 19.92 -10.44 -20.33
CA VAL A 282 18.46 -10.40 -20.17
C VAL A 282 18.00 -11.42 -19.11
N PHE A 283 18.53 -12.63 -19.16
CA PHE A 283 18.21 -13.72 -18.26
C PHE A 283 18.54 -13.40 -16.80
N LEU A 284 19.73 -12.83 -16.52
CA LEU A 284 20.12 -12.38 -15.20
C LEU A 284 19.11 -11.40 -14.62
N ARG A 285 18.67 -10.43 -15.41
CA ARG A 285 17.70 -9.45 -14.98
C ARG A 285 16.33 -10.09 -14.72
N MET A 286 15.77 -10.84 -15.65
CA MET A 286 14.41 -11.37 -15.56
C MET A 286 14.27 -12.47 -14.51
N ILE A 287 15.21 -13.43 -14.47
CA ILE A 287 15.11 -14.58 -13.54
C ILE A 287 15.37 -14.19 -12.08
N LEU A 288 16.21 -13.20 -11.85
CA LEU A 288 16.42 -12.73 -10.48
C LEU A 288 15.32 -11.78 -10.03
N TYR A 289 14.77 -10.96 -10.94
CA TYR A 289 13.73 -9.99 -10.59
C TYR A 289 12.38 -10.64 -10.28
N ALA A 290 11.95 -11.62 -11.08
CA ALA A 290 10.63 -12.24 -10.92
C ALA A 290 10.39 -12.87 -9.54
N PRO A 291 11.28 -13.68 -8.95
CA PRO A 291 11.07 -14.19 -7.61
C PRO A 291 11.15 -13.10 -6.53
N ILE A 292 11.99 -12.07 -6.68
CA ILE A 292 12.11 -10.97 -5.72
C ILE A 292 10.80 -10.18 -5.64
N ILE A 293 10.25 -9.78 -6.81
CA ILE A 293 9.00 -9.03 -6.83
C ILE A 293 7.81 -9.91 -6.41
N GLY A 294 7.83 -11.20 -6.77
CA GLY A 294 6.79 -12.16 -6.38
C GLY A 294 6.72 -12.34 -4.86
N ILE A 295 7.86 -12.61 -4.22
CA ILE A 295 7.94 -12.75 -2.75
C ILE A 295 7.58 -11.42 -2.07
N GLY A 296 8.13 -10.30 -2.56
CA GLY A 296 7.82 -8.96 -2.03
C GLY A 296 6.34 -8.62 -2.12
N GLY A 297 5.70 -8.95 -3.24
CA GLY A 297 4.26 -8.76 -3.44
C GLY A 297 3.40 -9.57 -2.46
N VAL A 298 3.75 -10.86 -2.26
CA VAL A 298 3.05 -11.71 -1.28
C VAL A 298 3.20 -11.15 0.14
N ILE A 299 4.40 -10.73 0.54
CA ILE A 299 4.63 -10.13 1.87
C ILE A 299 3.80 -8.85 2.02
N LYS A 300 3.79 -7.98 1.02
CA LYS A 300 3.03 -6.72 1.05
C LYS A 300 1.52 -6.96 1.20
N VAL A 301 0.96 -7.92 0.45
CA VAL A 301 -0.46 -8.29 0.52
C VAL A 301 -0.81 -8.87 1.89
N ALA A 302 0.04 -9.75 2.45
CA ALA A 302 -0.18 -10.32 3.77
C ALA A 302 -0.19 -9.27 4.90
N GLN A 303 0.51 -8.14 4.71
CA GLN A 303 0.53 -7.04 5.67
C GLN A 303 -0.71 -6.13 5.58
N THR A 304 -1.43 -6.15 4.46
CA THR A 304 -2.54 -5.21 4.22
C THR A 304 -3.86 -5.64 4.90
N HIS A 305 -3.95 -6.85 5.48
CA HIS A 305 -5.14 -7.39 6.19
C HIS A 305 -6.50 -7.15 5.51
N ALA A 306 -6.52 -7.07 4.17
CA ALA A 306 -7.68 -6.62 3.41
C ALA A 306 -8.82 -7.65 3.31
N GLY A 307 -8.74 -8.82 3.96
CA GLY A 307 -9.75 -9.88 3.87
C GLY A 307 -9.92 -10.50 2.46
N MET A 308 -9.22 -9.99 1.46
CA MET A 308 -9.25 -10.45 0.06
C MET A 308 -8.08 -11.35 -0.32
N GLU A 309 -7.32 -11.82 0.64
CA GLU A 309 -6.12 -12.66 0.44
C GLU A 309 -6.42 -13.91 -0.39
N TRP A 310 -7.59 -14.53 -0.18
CA TRP A 310 -8.05 -15.70 -0.94
C TRP A 310 -8.25 -15.39 -2.43
N ALA A 311 -8.75 -14.20 -2.78
CA ALA A 311 -8.97 -13.81 -4.18
C ALA A 311 -7.64 -13.62 -4.91
N ILE A 312 -6.64 -13.06 -4.23
CA ILE A 312 -5.28 -12.89 -4.76
C ILE A 312 -4.60 -14.25 -4.92
N ALA A 313 -4.72 -15.14 -3.91
CA ALA A 313 -4.20 -16.51 -4.00
C ALA A 313 -4.81 -17.28 -5.17
N LEU A 314 -6.13 -17.14 -5.40
CA LEU A 314 -6.83 -17.75 -6.53
C LEU A 314 -6.31 -17.18 -7.86
N ALA A 315 -6.15 -15.86 -7.99
CA ALA A 315 -5.63 -15.22 -9.20
C ALA A 315 -4.22 -15.72 -9.53
N VAL A 316 -3.34 -15.81 -8.53
CA VAL A 316 -1.97 -16.34 -8.69
C VAL A 316 -2.00 -17.80 -9.16
N LEU A 317 -2.86 -18.65 -8.57
CA LEU A 317 -3.02 -20.04 -8.99
C LEU A 317 -3.50 -20.16 -10.43
N VAL A 318 -4.46 -19.34 -10.86
CA VAL A 318 -4.97 -19.31 -12.24
C VAL A 318 -3.86 -18.91 -13.21
N ILE A 319 -3.10 -17.86 -12.90
CA ILE A 319 -1.97 -17.41 -13.75
C ILE A 319 -0.90 -18.48 -13.85
N LEU A 320 -0.50 -19.10 -12.73
CA LEU A 320 0.47 -20.20 -12.73
C LEU A 320 -0.01 -21.41 -13.53
N GLY A 321 -1.29 -21.78 -13.39
CA GLY A 321 -1.90 -22.84 -14.18
C GLY A 321 -1.87 -22.56 -15.68
N PHE A 322 -2.20 -21.32 -16.07
CA PHE A 322 -2.16 -20.88 -17.46
C PHE A 322 -0.73 -20.88 -18.04
N VAL A 323 0.24 -20.38 -17.26
CA VAL A 323 1.66 -20.41 -17.67
C VAL A 323 2.18 -21.84 -17.82
N MET A 324 1.83 -22.74 -16.89
CA MET A 324 2.19 -24.16 -16.99
C MET A 324 1.57 -24.81 -18.23
N LEU A 325 0.30 -24.53 -18.52
CA LEU A 325 -0.40 -25.05 -19.69
C LEU A 325 0.25 -24.57 -21.00
N LEU A 326 0.55 -23.27 -21.10
CA LEU A 326 1.24 -22.70 -22.26
C LEU A 326 2.63 -23.30 -22.45
N THR A 327 3.41 -23.42 -21.36
CA THR A 327 4.77 -23.97 -21.40
C THR A 327 4.74 -25.45 -21.82
N SER A 328 3.81 -26.22 -21.30
CA SER A 328 3.63 -27.63 -21.69
C SER A 328 3.19 -27.76 -23.15
N CYS A 329 2.28 -26.91 -23.62
CA CYS A 329 1.84 -26.88 -25.00
C CYS A 329 3.00 -26.54 -25.96
N LEU A 330 3.79 -25.50 -25.65
CA LEU A 330 4.95 -25.08 -26.44
C LEU A 330 6.06 -26.14 -26.46
N LEU A 331 6.32 -26.81 -25.32
CA LEU A 331 7.28 -27.92 -25.26
C LEU A 331 6.82 -29.13 -26.08
N TYR A 332 5.52 -29.43 -26.11
CA TYR A 332 4.97 -30.55 -26.87
C TYR A 332 4.89 -30.27 -28.37
N THR A 333 4.67 -29.01 -28.78
CA THR A 333 4.55 -28.61 -30.17
C THR A 333 5.88 -28.20 -30.84
N SER A 334 6.98 -28.09 -30.06
CA SER A 334 8.30 -27.82 -30.58
C SER A 334 8.82 -29.08 -31.30
N PRO A 335 8.96 -29.08 -32.65
CA PRO A 335 9.56 -30.22 -33.33
C PRO A 335 11.02 -30.34 -32.90
N SER A 336 11.37 -31.49 -32.39
CA SER A 336 12.75 -31.90 -32.06
C SER A 336 13.62 -32.00 -33.32
#